data_79c1b038dca57d480548cc6f30b2a0a3
#
_entry.id   79c1b038dca57d480548cc6f30b2a0a3
#
_cell.length_a   1.000
_cell.length_b   1.000
_cell.length_c   1.000
_cell.angle_alpha   90.00
_cell.angle_beta   90.00
_cell.angle_gamma   90.00
#
_symmetry.space_group_name_H-M   'P 1'
#
loop_
_entity.id
_entity.type
_entity.pdbx_description
1 polymer ?
#
loop_
_entity_poly.entity_id
_entity_poly.type
_entity_poly.pdbx_seq_one_letter_code
_entity_poly.pdbx_strand_id
1 'polypeptide(L)'
;YAEGYPGKRYYGGCEHVDVAERLAIERAKELFGASYANVQPHSGSQANAAAYNALLDPGDTLLGMSLNEGGHLTHGSPVNFSGKLYKAVQYGIDTDTGLIDYDLIAELAEQHRPRMLIGGFSAYSRQIDWARMREIADSVGAWFLVDMAHVAGLVAAGLYPNPVPHAHVVTSTTHKTLRGPRGGIILANAD
;
A
#
# COMPACT_ATOMS: atom_id res chain seq x y z
N TYR A 1 -15.49 -13.34 -20.23
CA TYR A 1 -15.79 -13.20 -18.81
C TYR A 1 -14.86 -14.09 -17.99
N ALA A 2 -14.18 -13.50 -16.98
CA ALA A 2 -13.16 -14.19 -16.19
C ALA A 2 -13.30 -13.89 -14.67
N GLU A 3 -14.54 -13.68 -14.23
CA GLU A 3 -14.84 -13.42 -12.83
C GLU A 3 -14.43 -14.58 -11.93
N GLY A 4 -13.88 -14.26 -10.77
CA GLY A 4 -13.29 -15.20 -9.83
C GLY A 4 -11.77 -15.18 -9.88
N TYR A 5 -11.15 -16.28 -9.49
CA TYR A 5 -9.69 -16.40 -9.40
C TYR A 5 -9.19 -17.60 -10.20
N PRO A 6 -7.90 -17.70 -10.54
CA PRO A 6 -7.35 -18.84 -11.26
C PRO A 6 -7.73 -20.18 -10.64
N GLY A 7 -8.39 -21.05 -11.42
CA GLY A 7 -8.92 -22.34 -10.98
C GLY A 7 -10.22 -22.27 -10.20
N LYS A 8 -10.78 -21.09 -9.95
CA LYS A 8 -12.06 -20.84 -9.26
C LYS A 8 -12.86 -19.77 -9.98
N ARG A 9 -13.12 -19.99 -11.27
CA ARG A 9 -13.88 -19.07 -12.13
C ARG A 9 -15.37 -19.41 -12.10
N TYR A 10 -16.20 -18.39 -12.32
CA TYR A 10 -17.65 -18.58 -12.47
C TYR A 10 -18.03 -19.13 -13.84
N TYR A 11 -17.18 -18.92 -14.87
CA TYR A 11 -17.45 -19.30 -16.26
C TYR A 11 -16.43 -20.33 -16.77
N GLY A 12 -16.85 -21.17 -17.70
CA GLY A 12 -15.95 -22.08 -18.43
C GLY A 12 -15.08 -21.33 -19.44
N GLY A 13 -14.02 -21.99 -19.93
CA GLY A 13 -13.13 -21.41 -20.94
C GLY A 13 -12.10 -20.40 -20.41
N CYS A 14 -11.91 -20.32 -19.11
CA CYS A 14 -10.97 -19.38 -18.48
C CYS A 14 -9.56 -19.94 -18.29
N GLU A 15 -9.28 -21.16 -18.67
CA GLU A 15 -8.00 -21.85 -18.49
C GLU A 15 -6.81 -21.09 -19.11
N HIS A 16 -7.02 -20.41 -20.24
CA HIS A 16 -5.98 -19.60 -20.88
C HIS A 16 -5.75 -18.25 -20.16
N VAL A 17 -6.82 -17.64 -19.67
CA VAL A 17 -6.74 -16.43 -18.84
C VAL A 17 -6.06 -16.73 -17.50
N ASP A 18 -6.34 -17.90 -16.93
CA ASP A 18 -5.69 -18.38 -15.71
C ASP A 18 -4.16 -18.46 -15.86
N VAL A 19 -3.67 -18.86 -17.03
CA VAL A 19 -2.22 -18.88 -17.30
C VAL A 19 -1.63 -17.47 -17.20
N ALA A 20 -2.27 -16.48 -17.82
CA ALA A 20 -1.81 -15.09 -17.78
C ALA A 20 -1.82 -14.51 -16.37
N GLU A 21 -2.91 -14.75 -15.62
CA GLU A 21 -3.02 -14.24 -14.25
C GLU A 21 -2.04 -14.93 -13.30
N ARG A 22 -1.85 -16.25 -13.38
CA ARG A 22 -0.84 -16.98 -12.61
C ARG A 22 0.57 -16.49 -12.89
N LEU A 23 0.92 -16.25 -14.14
CA LEU A 23 2.22 -15.67 -14.50
C LEU A 23 2.42 -14.30 -13.89
N ALA A 24 1.39 -13.44 -13.88
CA ALA A 24 1.48 -12.13 -13.26
C ALA A 24 1.67 -12.23 -11.74
N ILE A 25 0.94 -13.14 -11.07
CA ILE A 25 1.07 -13.41 -9.64
C ILE A 25 2.49 -13.88 -9.31
N GLU A 26 2.97 -14.92 -10.00
CA GLU A 26 4.29 -15.50 -9.71
C GLU A 26 5.42 -14.49 -9.95
N ARG A 27 5.36 -13.73 -11.04
CA ARG A 27 6.34 -12.68 -11.33
C ARG A 27 6.31 -11.54 -10.32
N ALA A 28 5.13 -11.13 -9.84
CA ALA A 28 5.02 -10.11 -8.80
C ALA A 28 5.62 -10.60 -7.47
N LYS A 29 5.35 -11.85 -7.09
CA LYS A 29 5.94 -12.49 -5.91
C LYS A 29 7.46 -12.57 -5.99
N GLU A 30 7.98 -13.06 -7.11
CA GLU A 30 9.42 -13.18 -7.34
C GLU A 30 10.11 -11.82 -7.31
N LEU A 31 9.53 -10.83 -8.02
CA LEU A 31 10.12 -9.50 -8.17
C LEU A 31 10.29 -8.75 -6.85
N PHE A 32 9.33 -8.90 -5.92
CA PHE A 32 9.31 -8.16 -4.67
C PHE A 32 9.59 -9.02 -3.43
N GLY A 33 9.74 -10.34 -3.59
CA GLY A 33 9.97 -11.27 -2.47
C GLY A 33 8.72 -11.46 -1.60
N ALA A 34 7.53 -11.46 -2.20
CA ALA A 34 6.27 -11.62 -1.48
C ALA A 34 5.79 -13.08 -1.51
N SER A 35 5.11 -13.52 -0.43
CA SER A 35 4.46 -14.83 -0.37
C SER A 35 3.14 -14.86 -1.13
N TYR A 36 2.42 -13.75 -1.13
CA TYR A 36 1.10 -13.60 -1.77
C TYR A 36 1.08 -12.38 -2.68
N ALA A 37 0.38 -12.50 -3.80
CA ALA A 37 0.11 -11.38 -4.70
C ALA A 37 -1.32 -11.47 -5.25
N ASN A 38 -2.00 -10.32 -5.31
CA ASN A 38 -3.25 -10.13 -6.06
C ASN A 38 -2.98 -9.11 -7.16
N VAL A 39 -3.26 -9.48 -8.41
CA VAL A 39 -2.98 -8.66 -9.60
C VAL A 39 -4.25 -8.15 -10.29
N GLN A 40 -5.40 -8.33 -9.65
CA GLN A 40 -6.70 -7.95 -10.21
C GLN A 40 -7.09 -6.47 -10.06
N PRO A 41 -6.55 -5.66 -9.13
CA PRO A 41 -6.90 -4.25 -9.06
C PRO A 41 -6.62 -3.52 -10.38
N HIS A 42 -7.54 -2.66 -10.79
CA HIS A 42 -7.40 -1.86 -12.02
C HIS A 42 -6.52 -0.61 -11.83
N SER A 43 -6.23 -0.27 -10.58
CA SER A 43 -5.43 0.91 -10.19
C SER A 43 -4.88 0.77 -8.77
N GLY A 44 -3.91 1.63 -8.42
CA GLY A 44 -3.44 1.74 -7.02
C GLY A 44 -4.55 2.18 -6.06
N SER A 45 -5.45 3.06 -6.50
CA SER A 45 -6.61 3.47 -5.68
C SER A 45 -7.54 2.30 -5.37
N GLN A 46 -7.78 1.40 -6.34
CA GLN A 46 -8.55 0.20 -6.10
C GLN A 46 -7.81 -0.81 -5.21
N ALA A 47 -6.49 -0.94 -5.38
CA ALA A 47 -5.68 -1.78 -4.51
C ALA A 47 -5.75 -1.29 -3.04
N ASN A 48 -5.61 0.02 -2.81
CA ASN A 48 -5.75 0.61 -1.49
C ASN A 48 -7.17 0.41 -0.93
N ALA A 49 -8.21 0.63 -1.75
CA ALA A 49 -9.60 0.43 -1.33
C ALA A 49 -9.87 -1.04 -0.94
N ALA A 50 -9.34 -1.99 -1.70
CA ALA A 50 -9.47 -3.42 -1.39
C ALA A 50 -8.77 -3.78 -0.08
N ALA A 51 -7.55 -3.28 0.15
CA ALA A 51 -6.82 -3.50 1.39
C ALA A 51 -7.55 -2.90 2.60
N TYR A 52 -8.05 -1.67 2.47
CA TYR A 52 -8.83 -1.03 3.55
C TYR A 52 -10.11 -1.81 3.87
N ASN A 53 -10.85 -2.20 2.85
CA ASN A 53 -12.10 -2.96 3.01
C ASN A 53 -11.90 -4.34 3.67
N ALA A 54 -10.72 -4.93 3.49
CA ALA A 54 -10.37 -6.22 4.09
C ALA A 54 -9.94 -6.08 5.57
N LEU A 55 -9.40 -4.94 5.98
CA LEU A 55 -8.71 -4.77 7.26
C LEU A 55 -9.39 -3.77 8.20
N LEU A 56 -10.30 -2.94 7.70
CA LEU A 56 -10.92 -1.84 8.42
C LEU A 56 -12.43 -1.87 8.30
N ASP A 57 -13.09 -1.38 9.34
CA ASP A 57 -14.49 -1.05 9.32
C ASP A 57 -14.72 0.45 9.02
N PRO A 58 -15.83 0.84 8.38
CA PRO A 58 -16.16 2.24 8.20
C PRO A 58 -16.16 3.01 9.52
N GLY A 59 -15.44 4.12 9.58
CA GLY A 59 -15.27 4.94 10.79
C GLY A 59 -14.01 4.63 11.57
N ASP A 60 -13.26 3.59 11.24
CA ASP A 60 -11.93 3.33 11.81
C ASP A 60 -10.98 4.50 11.53
N THR A 61 -9.99 4.67 12.41
CA THR A 61 -8.97 5.71 12.24
C THR A 61 -7.83 5.17 11.41
N LEU A 62 -7.41 5.94 10.41
CA LEU A 62 -6.18 5.72 9.65
C LEU A 62 -5.22 6.90 9.83
N LEU A 63 -3.93 6.61 9.85
CA LEU A 63 -2.85 7.60 9.94
C LEU A 63 -2.00 7.51 8.68
N GLY A 64 -1.99 8.57 7.87
CA GLY A 64 -1.28 8.61 6.59
C GLY A 64 -0.63 9.95 6.32
N MET A 65 0.25 10.01 5.32
CA MET A 65 0.94 11.24 4.95
C MET A 65 -0.03 12.25 4.34
N SER A 66 0.08 13.50 4.76
CA SER A 66 -0.69 14.62 4.23
C SER A 66 -0.48 14.78 2.72
N LEU A 67 -1.57 14.99 1.99
CA LEU A 67 -1.52 15.26 0.54
C LEU A 67 -0.65 16.49 0.22
N ASN A 68 -0.73 17.52 1.05
CA ASN A 68 0.01 18.78 0.86
C ASN A 68 1.54 18.61 1.06
N GLU A 69 1.94 17.54 1.71
CA GLU A 69 3.34 17.27 2.05
C GLU A 69 3.89 16.03 1.34
N GLY A 70 3.18 15.57 0.32
CA GLY A 70 3.65 14.49 -0.56
C GLY A 70 2.86 13.19 -0.49
N GLY A 71 1.81 13.10 0.32
CA GLY A 71 0.93 11.94 0.39
C GLY A 71 0.11 11.71 -0.87
N HIS A 72 -0.75 10.72 -0.84
CA HIS A 72 -1.68 10.40 -1.93
C HIS A 72 -3.13 10.66 -1.50
N LEU A 73 -4.02 10.90 -2.46
CA LEU A 73 -5.47 11.10 -2.21
C LEU A 73 -6.05 9.95 -1.37
N THR A 74 -5.68 8.71 -1.65
CA THR A 74 -6.18 7.53 -0.95
C THR A 74 -5.59 7.33 0.46
N HIS A 75 -4.71 8.20 0.92
CA HIS A 75 -4.15 8.16 2.27
C HIS A 75 -4.92 9.05 3.26
N GLY A 76 -6.22 9.22 3.06
CA GLY A 76 -7.11 9.94 3.98
C GLY A 76 -7.50 11.35 3.54
N SER A 77 -7.29 11.73 2.27
CA SER A 77 -7.75 13.03 1.79
C SER A 77 -9.28 13.16 1.88
N PRO A 78 -9.83 14.28 2.41
CA PRO A 78 -11.27 14.43 2.64
C PRO A 78 -12.11 14.42 1.36
N VAL A 79 -11.50 14.66 0.19
CA VAL A 79 -12.21 14.58 -1.10
C VAL A 79 -12.23 13.17 -1.68
N ASN A 80 -11.47 12.24 -1.10
CA ASN A 80 -11.36 10.87 -1.54
C ASN A 80 -12.24 9.94 -0.69
N PHE A 81 -12.51 8.71 -1.19
CA PHE A 81 -13.26 7.70 -0.43
C PHE A 81 -12.63 7.43 0.93
N SER A 82 -11.30 7.42 1.03
CA SER A 82 -10.57 7.14 2.25
C SER A 82 -10.84 8.15 3.37
N GLY A 83 -10.92 9.44 3.05
CA GLY A 83 -11.29 10.48 4.01
C GLY A 83 -12.79 10.63 4.25
N LYS A 84 -13.64 9.99 3.41
CA LYS A 84 -15.09 9.98 3.59
C LYS A 84 -15.58 8.81 4.42
N LEU A 85 -14.94 7.66 4.32
CA LEU A 85 -15.33 6.43 5.01
C LEU A 85 -14.61 6.25 6.35
N TYR A 86 -13.40 6.78 6.49
CA TYR A 86 -12.53 6.60 7.64
C TYR A 86 -12.20 7.92 8.32
N LYS A 87 -11.83 7.87 9.60
CA LYS A 87 -11.30 9.03 10.32
C LYS A 87 -9.82 9.18 9.98
N ALA A 88 -9.49 10.13 9.12
CA ALA A 88 -8.13 10.35 8.68
C ALA A 88 -7.38 11.29 9.63
N VAL A 89 -6.29 10.81 10.18
CA VAL A 89 -5.25 11.61 10.83
C VAL A 89 -4.06 11.68 9.88
N GLN A 90 -3.41 12.82 9.78
CA GLN A 90 -2.34 13.03 8.82
C GLN A 90 -1.04 13.42 9.53
N TYR A 91 0.06 12.79 9.13
CA TYR A 91 1.41 13.23 9.47
C TYR A 91 2.03 13.98 8.28
N GLY A 92 3.03 14.79 8.59
CA GLY A 92 3.74 15.59 7.60
C GLY A 92 5.24 15.33 7.61
N ILE A 93 5.96 16.32 7.10
CA ILE A 93 7.41 16.41 7.14
C ILE A 93 7.83 17.54 8.07
N ASP A 94 9.00 17.44 8.66
CA ASP A 94 9.66 18.55 9.30
C ASP A 94 10.04 19.59 8.23
N THR A 95 9.56 20.83 8.39
CA THR A 95 9.71 21.89 7.39
C THR A 95 11.13 22.42 7.26
N ASP A 96 11.96 22.26 8.28
CA ASP A 96 13.35 22.74 8.29
C ASP A 96 14.28 21.75 7.61
N THR A 97 14.03 20.45 7.81
CA THR A 97 14.87 19.38 7.25
C THR A 97 14.29 18.75 5.97
N GLY A 98 12.99 18.86 5.75
CA GLY A 98 12.26 18.19 4.68
C GLY A 98 12.16 16.67 4.87
N LEU A 99 12.38 16.17 6.10
CA LEU A 99 12.34 14.75 6.42
C LEU A 99 11.05 14.39 7.16
N ILE A 100 10.64 13.12 7.03
CA ILE A 100 9.58 12.55 7.86
C ILE A 100 10.08 12.51 9.32
N ASP A 101 9.25 13.03 10.21
CA ASP A 101 9.47 12.97 11.66
C ASP A 101 8.77 11.73 12.23
N TYR A 102 9.54 10.68 12.50
CA TYR A 102 9.04 9.42 13.02
C TYR A 102 8.57 9.52 14.48
N ASP A 103 9.12 10.45 15.26
CA ASP A 103 8.70 10.65 16.63
C ASP A 103 7.33 11.32 16.67
N LEU A 104 7.07 12.28 15.78
CA LEU A 104 5.73 12.85 15.58
C LEU A 104 4.72 11.78 15.12
N ILE A 105 5.13 10.88 14.22
CA ILE A 105 4.24 9.78 13.80
C ILE A 105 3.91 8.87 14.99
N ALA A 106 4.89 8.57 15.85
CA ALA A 106 4.68 7.77 17.05
C ALA A 106 3.74 8.46 18.05
N GLU A 107 3.90 9.76 18.28
CA GLU A 107 3.00 10.56 19.12
C GLU A 107 1.56 10.56 18.58
N LEU A 108 1.39 10.79 17.28
CA LEU A 108 0.06 10.75 16.65
C LEU A 108 -0.56 9.35 16.72
N ALA A 109 0.23 8.29 16.55
CA ALA A 109 -0.24 6.92 16.66
C ALA A 109 -0.70 6.61 18.09
N GLU A 110 0.06 7.02 19.10
CA GLU A 110 -0.31 6.85 20.51
C GLU A 110 -1.58 7.64 20.86
N GLN A 111 -1.68 8.90 20.41
CA GLN A 111 -2.81 9.77 20.68
C GLN A 111 -4.11 9.30 20.01
N HIS A 112 -4.04 8.86 18.77
CA HIS A 112 -5.23 8.59 17.93
C HIS A 112 -5.55 7.11 17.80
N ARG A 113 -4.65 6.20 18.21
CA ARG A 113 -4.82 4.74 18.13
C ARG A 113 -5.37 4.28 16.78
N PRO A 114 -4.70 4.60 15.66
CA PRO A 114 -5.21 4.22 14.34
C PRO A 114 -5.29 2.71 14.22
N ARG A 115 -6.28 2.23 13.46
CA ARG A 115 -6.34 0.82 13.05
C ARG A 115 -5.38 0.52 11.91
N MET A 116 -4.96 1.55 11.18
CA MET A 116 -3.99 1.42 10.09
C MET A 116 -3.03 2.61 10.05
N LEU A 117 -1.74 2.33 9.98
CA LEU A 117 -0.68 3.26 9.60
C LEU A 117 -0.35 3.04 8.12
N ILE A 118 -0.30 4.13 7.35
CA ILE A 118 -0.02 4.10 5.92
C ILE A 118 1.33 4.74 5.67
N GLY A 119 2.27 3.96 5.13
CA GLY A 119 3.51 4.45 4.56
C GLY A 119 3.39 4.63 3.04
N GLY A 120 4.26 5.46 2.47
CA GLY A 120 4.27 5.74 1.04
C GLY A 120 3.82 7.16 0.70
N PHE A 121 4.04 7.54 -0.53
CA PHE A 121 3.92 8.93 -0.97
C PHE A 121 3.70 9.02 -2.49
N SER A 122 3.30 10.21 -2.93
CA SER A 122 3.31 10.61 -4.34
C SER A 122 4.49 11.52 -4.67
N ALA A 123 4.92 12.35 -3.73
CA ALA A 123 5.91 13.40 -3.97
C ALA A 123 6.84 13.60 -2.74
N TYR A 124 7.66 12.59 -2.47
CA TYR A 124 8.69 12.65 -1.43
C TYR A 124 9.98 12.03 -1.96
N SER A 125 11.10 12.77 -1.90
CA SER A 125 12.34 12.41 -2.59
C SER A 125 13.36 11.67 -1.71
N ARG A 126 13.02 11.38 -0.47
CA ARG A 126 13.90 10.70 0.49
C ARG A 126 13.45 9.26 0.69
N GLN A 127 14.35 8.45 1.24
CA GLN A 127 14.01 7.09 1.66
C GLN A 127 13.17 7.12 2.95
N ILE A 128 12.26 6.16 3.05
CA ILE A 128 11.49 5.91 4.27
C ILE A 128 12.10 4.70 4.99
N ASP A 129 12.21 4.80 6.31
CA ASP A 129 12.56 3.69 7.19
C ASP A 129 11.31 2.85 7.47
N TRP A 130 11.14 1.78 6.70
CA TRP A 130 10.00 0.88 6.82
C TRP A 130 10.00 0.11 8.14
N ALA A 131 11.18 -0.21 8.68
CA ALA A 131 11.29 -0.91 9.95
C ALA A 131 10.79 -0.01 11.10
N ARG A 132 11.19 1.25 11.12
CA ARG A 132 10.72 2.21 12.11
C ARG A 132 9.21 2.45 12.02
N MET A 133 8.66 2.55 10.81
CA MET A 133 7.21 2.66 10.60
C MET A 133 6.47 1.41 11.10
N ARG A 134 7.03 0.21 10.88
CA ARG A 134 6.47 -1.03 11.40
C ARG A 134 6.46 -1.05 12.93
N GLU A 135 7.56 -0.69 13.58
CA GLU A 135 7.63 -0.59 15.05
C GLU A 135 6.55 0.33 15.61
N ILE A 136 6.32 1.49 14.98
CA ILE A 136 5.26 2.43 15.39
C ILE A 136 3.88 1.78 15.23
N ALA A 137 3.61 1.12 14.12
CA ALA A 137 2.33 0.44 13.90
C ALA A 137 2.08 -0.64 14.96
N ASP A 138 3.09 -1.47 15.23
CA ASP A 138 3.01 -2.56 16.21
C ASP A 138 2.79 -2.04 17.64
N SER A 139 3.39 -0.91 18.00
CA SER A 139 3.26 -0.32 19.33
C SER A 139 1.81 0.03 19.70
N VAL A 140 0.96 0.27 18.71
CA VAL A 140 -0.45 0.62 18.89
C VAL A 140 -1.41 -0.46 18.37
N GLY A 141 -0.89 -1.59 17.87
CA GLY A 141 -1.67 -2.69 17.30
C GLY A 141 -2.35 -2.33 15.98
N ALA A 142 -1.75 -1.43 15.19
CA ALA A 142 -2.24 -1.02 13.90
C ALA A 142 -1.74 -1.93 12.77
N TRP A 143 -2.55 -2.10 11.73
CA TRP A 143 -2.06 -2.62 10.46
C TRP A 143 -1.08 -1.64 9.84
N PHE A 144 0.02 -2.13 9.29
CA PHE A 144 0.97 -1.33 8.51
C PHE A 144 0.80 -1.64 7.02
N LEU A 145 0.30 -0.67 6.28
CA LEU A 145 0.18 -0.71 4.82
C LEU A 145 1.22 0.21 4.19
N VAL A 146 1.88 -0.25 3.15
CA VAL A 146 2.78 0.59 2.35
C VAL A 146 2.28 0.67 0.91
N ASP A 147 2.01 1.89 0.44
CA ASP A 147 1.79 2.20 -0.97
C ASP A 147 3.12 2.59 -1.62
N MET A 148 3.75 1.64 -2.31
CA MET A 148 5.05 1.86 -2.96
C MET A 148 4.94 2.29 -4.43
N ALA A 149 3.75 2.68 -4.91
CA ALA A 149 3.48 2.89 -6.33
C ALA A 149 4.49 3.80 -7.04
N HIS A 150 4.94 4.87 -6.39
CA HIS A 150 5.90 5.81 -6.98
C HIS A 150 7.34 5.28 -7.02
N VAL A 151 7.70 4.36 -6.15
CA VAL A 151 9.06 3.82 -6.04
C VAL A 151 9.18 2.34 -6.42
N ALA A 152 8.09 1.69 -6.83
CA ALA A 152 8.07 0.26 -7.11
C ALA A 152 9.15 -0.19 -8.12
N GLY A 153 9.42 0.61 -9.15
CA GLY A 153 10.49 0.33 -10.09
C GLY A 153 11.89 0.44 -9.48
N LEU A 154 12.08 1.35 -8.53
CA LEU A 154 13.34 1.51 -7.80
C LEU A 154 13.53 0.36 -6.79
N VAL A 155 12.45 -0.05 -6.13
CA VAL A 155 12.44 -1.24 -5.25
C VAL A 155 12.82 -2.48 -6.04
N ALA A 156 12.19 -2.71 -7.19
CA ALA A 156 12.49 -3.84 -8.08
C ALA A 156 13.96 -3.84 -8.57
N ALA A 157 14.55 -2.65 -8.73
CA ALA A 157 15.95 -2.49 -9.13
C ALA A 157 16.95 -2.53 -7.96
N GLY A 158 16.48 -2.68 -6.72
CA GLY A 158 17.34 -2.65 -5.51
C GLY A 158 17.88 -1.26 -5.16
N LEU A 159 17.28 -0.19 -5.70
CA LEU A 159 17.70 1.20 -5.51
C LEU A 159 16.90 1.95 -4.44
N TYR A 160 15.86 1.34 -3.92
CA TYR A 160 15.02 1.84 -2.83
C TYR A 160 14.68 0.70 -1.87
N PRO A 161 14.58 0.96 -0.56
CA PRO A 161 14.26 -0.07 0.42
C PRO A 161 12.96 -0.81 0.09
N ASN A 162 13.01 -2.14 0.12
CA ASN A 162 11.82 -2.97 -0.12
C ASN A 162 10.91 -2.98 1.12
N PRO A 163 9.64 -2.54 1.01
CA PRO A 163 8.71 -2.54 2.15
C PRO A 163 8.15 -3.92 2.49
N VAL A 164 8.20 -4.89 1.57
CA VAL A 164 7.53 -6.20 1.72
C VAL A 164 7.95 -6.96 2.99
N PRO A 165 9.22 -6.95 3.42
CA PRO A 165 9.61 -7.60 4.67
C PRO A 165 9.07 -6.92 5.95
N HIS A 166 8.59 -5.70 5.86
CA HIS A 166 8.20 -4.89 7.01
C HIS A 166 6.69 -4.64 7.09
N ALA A 167 6.01 -4.53 5.96
CA ALA A 167 4.59 -4.19 5.92
C ALA A 167 3.71 -5.43 6.00
N HIS A 168 2.54 -5.31 6.64
CA HIS A 168 1.51 -6.36 6.60
C HIS A 168 0.91 -6.47 5.18
N VAL A 169 0.70 -5.33 4.52
CA VAL A 169 0.21 -5.26 3.14
C VAL A 169 0.98 -4.19 2.38
N VAL A 170 1.38 -4.52 1.16
CA VAL A 170 1.99 -3.57 0.22
C VAL A 170 1.11 -3.43 -1.00
N THR A 171 0.85 -2.20 -1.40
CA THR A 171 0.12 -1.89 -2.64
C THR A 171 1.01 -1.18 -3.63
N SER A 172 0.71 -1.31 -4.91
CA SER A 172 1.39 -0.58 -5.96
C SER A 172 0.52 -0.43 -7.20
N THR A 173 0.93 0.48 -8.07
CA THR A 173 0.51 0.51 -9.48
C THR A 173 1.53 -0.22 -10.34
N THR A 174 1.11 -0.65 -11.52
CA THR A 174 2.01 -1.21 -12.54
C THR A 174 2.50 -0.19 -13.55
N HIS A 175 1.89 0.97 -13.63
CA HIS A 175 2.05 1.97 -14.72
C HIS A 175 2.84 3.23 -14.34
N LYS A 176 3.51 3.26 -13.18
CA LYS A 176 4.41 4.37 -12.77
C LYS A 176 5.87 3.96 -12.98
N THR A 177 6.72 4.02 -11.97
CA THR A 177 8.14 3.63 -12.11
C THR A 177 8.34 2.17 -12.50
N LEU A 178 7.36 1.29 -12.25
CA LEU A 178 7.39 -0.10 -12.71
C LEU A 178 7.23 -0.25 -14.23
N ARG A 179 6.77 0.78 -14.94
CA ARG A 179 6.70 0.91 -16.40
C ARG A 179 5.82 -0.15 -17.12
N GLY A 180 4.85 -0.69 -16.42
CA GLY A 180 3.90 -1.65 -16.98
C GLY A 180 2.62 -1.00 -17.53
N PRO A 181 1.68 -1.81 -18.02
CA PRO A 181 0.34 -1.36 -18.37
C PRO A 181 -0.40 -0.87 -17.12
N ARG A 182 -1.49 -0.12 -17.32
CA ARG A 182 -2.30 0.38 -16.22
C ARG A 182 -2.94 -0.77 -15.43
N GLY A 183 -2.70 -0.76 -14.13
CA GLY A 183 -3.21 -1.75 -13.19
C GLY A 183 -2.71 -1.49 -11.78
N GLY A 184 -3.10 -2.33 -10.84
CA GLY A 184 -2.64 -2.34 -9.46
C GLY A 184 -2.28 -3.74 -9.00
N ILE A 185 -1.46 -3.81 -7.96
CA ILE A 185 -1.09 -5.06 -7.29
C ILE A 185 -1.19 -4.88 -5.78
N ILE A 186 -1.49 -5.98 -5.09
CA ILE A 186 -1.45 -6.09 -3.63
C ILE A 186 -0.52 -7.26 -3.30
N LEU A 187 0.41 -7.03 -2.38
CA LEU A 187 1.38 -8.02 -1.92
C LEU A 187 1.27 -8.20 -0.41
N ALA A 188 1.54 -9.40 0.07
CA ALA A 188 1.61 -9.69 1.50
C ALA A 188 2.57 -10.86 1.76
N ASN A 189 3.03 -10.97 3.00
CA ASN A 189 3.72 -12.16 3.50
C ASN A 189 2.81 -12.95 4.44
N ALA A 190 3.15 -14.23 4.66
CA ALA A 190 2.57 -15.03 5.73
C ALA A 190 3.37 -14.73 7.00
N ASP A 191 2.79 -14.00 7.92
CA ASP A 191 3.23 -13.87 9.31
C ASP A 191 2.17 -14.42 10.26
#